data_7403ea7ca7004416565226afdad14447
#
_entry.id   7403ea7ca7004416565226afdad14447
#
_cell.length_a   1.000
_cell.length_b   1.000
_cell.length_c   1.000
_cell.angle_alpha   90.00
_cell.angle_beta   90.00
_cell.angle_gamma   90.00
#
_symmetry.space_group_name_H-M   'P 1'
#
loop_
_entity.id
_entity.type
_entity.pdbx_description
1 polymer ?
#
loop_
_entity_poly.entity_id
_entity_poly.type
_entity_poly.pdbx_seq_one_letter_code
_entity_poly.pdbx_strand_id
1 'polypeptide(L)'
;VNQFLRESGFSAQIGYDDVINPLWERAVLLANIDLPYETTFYEEEWNRIVIAQEALTLEKYVKATRNGRGTRLDRKKRMQVWKVFENYQNLMKENQIRDINTAMYESTKLLQSAGRKPRYASIIIDEGQDFSDNAYRLIRALAGEEHPNDIFIVGDSHQRIYRNYPTLSKCGINVRGRSSILKINYRTTEEIRKHAFALLNGISFDDLDED
;
A
#
# COMPACT_ATOMS: atom_id res chain seq x y z
N VAL A 1 8.16 -10.66 3.73
CA VAL A 1 6.71 -10.53 3.61
C VAL A 1 6.04 -11.90 3.80
N ASN A 2 6.31 -12.91 2.97
CA ASN A 2 5.66 -14.23 3.02
C ASN A 2 5.71 -14.90 4.40
N GLN A 3 6.82 -14.79 5.12
CA GLN A 3 6.93 -15.32 6.48
C GLN A 3 5.96 -14.63 7.44
N PHE A 4 5.90 -13.29 7.41
CA PHE A 4 4.98 -12.52 8.27
C PHE A 4 3.51 -12.82 7.96
N LEU A 5 3.15 -12.97 6.69
CA LEU A 5 1.80 -13.32 6.29
C LEU A 5 1.38 -14.69 6.84
N ARG A 6 2.25 -15.70 6.73
CA ARG A 6 2.02 -17.02 7.32
C ARG A 6 1.91 -16.97 8.85
N GLU A 7 2.75 -16.18 9.50
CA GLU A 7 2.70 -15.99 10.95
C GLU A 7 1.41 -15.32 11.42
N SER A 8 0.79 -14.47 10.58
CA SER A 8 -0.53 -13.89 10.85
C SER A 8 -1.68 -14.90 10.76
N GLY A 9 -1.43 -16.12 10.27
CA GLY A 9 -2.44 -17.14 10.01
C GLY A 9 -3.04 -17.08 8.60
N PHE A 10 -2.42 -16.33 7.71
CA PHE A 10 -2.80 -16.25 6.32
C PHE A 10 -2.47 -17.55 5.58
N SER A 11 -3.45 -18.16 4.90
CA SER A 11 -3.35 -19.49 4.28
C SER A 11 -3.36 -19.49 2.76
N ALA A 12 -3.82 -18.41 2.12
CA ALA A 12 -3.85 -18.32 0.66
C ALA A 12 -2.43 -18.19 0.07
N GLN A 13 -2.25 -18.57 -1.17
CA GLN A 13 -1.03 -18.35 -1.91
C GLN A 13 -0.95 -16.88 -2.35
N ILE A 14 0.25 -16.29 -2.27
CA ILE A 14 0.50 -14.96 -2.83
C ILE A 14 0.86 -15.10 -4.29
N GLY A 15 0.09 -14.43 -5.15
CA GLY A 15 0.41 -14.25 -6.56
C GLY A 15 1.25 -12.99 -6.76
N TYR A 16 2.21 -13.09 -7.65
CA TYR A 16 2.99 -11.98 -8.16
C TYR A 16 2.52 -11.62 -9.57
N ASP A 17 3.15 -10.66 -10.21
CA ASP A 17 2.70 -10.07 -11.47
C ASP A 17 2.40 -11.09 -12.57
N ASP A 18 3.20 -12.16 -12.67
CA ASP A 18 3.03 -13.25 -13.61
C ASP A 18 1.70 -14.03 -13.45
N VAL A 19 1.15 -14.02 -12.25
CA VAL A 19 -0.13 -14.66 -11.91
C VAL A 19 -1.26 -13.65 -11.81
N ILE A 20 -0.99 -12.49 -11.23
CA ILE A 20 -2.00 -11.45 -10.91
C ILE A 20 -2.44 -10.70 -12.17
N ASN A 21 -1.52 -10.37 -13.10
CA ASN A 21 -1.88 -9.65 -14.32
C ASN A 21 -2.89 -10.42 -15.19
N PRO A 22 -2.73 -11.74 -15.46
CA PRO A 22 -3.75 -12.52 -16.15
C PRO A 22 -5.12 -12.56 -15.45
N LEU A 23 -5.15 -12.52 -14.11
CA LEU A 23 -6.42 -12.46 -13.37
C LEU A 23 -7.13 -11.11 -13.58
N TRP A 24 -6.37 -10.00 -13.60
CA TRP A 24 -6.92 -8.70 -13.93
C TRP A 24 -7.47 -8.63 -15.35
N GLU A 25 -6.71 -9.07 -16.35
CA GLU A 25 -7.15 -9.14 -17.75
C GLU A 25 -8.46 -9.93 -17.88
N ARG A 26 -8.51 -11.10 -17.23
CA ARG A 26 -9.70 -11.95 -17.22
C ARG A 26 -10.88 -11.29 -16.51
N ALA A 27 -10.65 -10.59 -15.41
CA ALA A 27 -11.70 -9.87 -14.66
C ALA A 27 -12.32 -8.76 -15.50
N VAL A 28 -11.51 -8.00 -16.24
CA VAL A 28 -11.96 -6.96 -17.18
C VAL A 28 -12.79 -7.58 -18.31
N LEU A 29 -12.29 -8.64 -18.92
CA LEU A 29 -13.00 -9.35 -20.00
C LEU A 29 -14.37 -9.87 -19.54
N LEU A 30 -14.44 -10.49 -18.36
CA LEU A 30 -15.68 -11.04 -17.81
C LEU A 30 -16.69 -9.96 -17.42
N ALA A 31 -16.23 -8.76 -17.05
CA ALA A 31 -17.09 -7.65 -16.69
C ALA A 31 -17.89 -7.11 -17.87
N ASN A 32 -17.42 -7.32 -19.10
CA ASN A 32 -18.05 -6.90 -20.36
C ASN A 32 -18.59 -5.47 -20.28
N ILE A 33 -17.73 -4.53 -19.88
CA ILE A 33 -18.05 -3.11 -19.71
C ILE A 33 -17.40 -2.28 -20.80
N ASP A 34 -18.10 -1.26 -21.25
CA ASP A 34 -17.61 -0.29 -22.24
C ASP A 34 -17.05 0.95 -21.49
N LEU A 35 -15.83 0.83 -20.99
CA LEU A 35 -15.07 1.92 -20.39
C LEU A 35 -13.66 1.96 -21.01
N PRO A 36 -13.15 3.15 -21.37
CA PRO A 36 -11.88 3.31 -22.08
C PRO A 36 -10.69 3.25 -21.11
N TYR A 37 -10.66 2.26 -20.20
CA TYR A 37 -9.58 2.14 -19.21
C TYR A 37 -8.80 0.84 -19.43
N GLU A 38 -7.50 0.96 -19.36
CA GLU A 38 -6.59 -0.18 -19.39
C GLU A 38 -6.63 -0.97 -18.05
N THR A 39 -6.15 -2.18 -18.08
CA THR A 39 -6.11 -3.08 -16.91
C THR A 39 -5.40 -2.45 -15.70
N THR A 40 -4.31 -1.74 -15.95
CA THR A 40 -3.54 -1.01 -14.92
C THR A 40 -4.37 0.03 -14.15
N PHE A 41 -5.37 0.65 -14.81
CA PHE A 41 -6.28 1.56 -14.13
C PHE A 41 -7.10 0.86 -13.04
N TYR A 42 -7.62 -0.35 -13.32
CA TYR A 42 -8.42 -1.11 -12.35
C TYR A 42 -7.56 -1.61 -11.19
N GLU A 43 -6.36 -2.08 -11.48
CA GLU A 43 -5.40 -2.49 -10.47
C GLU A 43 -5.03 -1.34 -9.52
N GLU A 44 -4.67 -0.18 -10.07
CA GLU A 44 -4.39 1.00 -9.25
C GLU A 44 -5.60 1.46 -8.44
N GLU A 45 -6.79 1.44 -9.03
CA GLU A 45 -8.03 1.81 -8.33
C GLU A 45 -8.34 0.83 -7.20
N TRP A 46 -8.11 -0.46 -7.42
CA TRP A 46 -8.21 -1.49 -6.38
C TRP A 46 -7.26 -1.22 -5.23
N ASN A 47 -5.98 -1.06 -5.52
CA ASN A 47 -4.95 -0.88 -4.51
C ASN A 47 -5.09 0.44 -3.73
N ARG A 48 -5.35 1.55 -4.43
CA ARG A 48 -5.33 2.90 -3.85
C ARG A 48 -6.67 3.32 -3.26
N ILE A 49 -7.77 2.77 -3.71
CA ILE A 49 -9.11 3.17 -3.27
C ILE A 49 -9.78 2.04 -2.50
N VAL A 50 -9.89 0.86 -3.10
CA VAL A 50 -10.65 -0.24 -2.47
C VAL A 50 -9.92 -0.77 -1.24
N ILE A 51 -8.69 -1.20 -1.40
CA ILE A 51 -7.92 -1.80 -0.30
C ILE A 51 -7.49 -0.74 0.70
N ALA A 52 -6.94 0.39 0.25
CA ALA A 52 -6.44 1.45 1.14
C ALA A 52 -7.53 2.05 2.04
N GLN A 53 -8.79 2.13 1.57
CA GLN A 53 -9.92 2.67 2.33
C GLN A 53 -10.88 1.58 2.86
N GLU A 54 -10.51 0.31 2.76
CA GLU A 54 -11.35 -0.83 3.18
C GLU A 54 -12.74 -0.84 2.50
N ALA A 55 -12.79 -0.36 1.26
CA ALA A 55 -14.03 -0.19 0.49
C ALA A 55 -14.40 -1.47 -0.28
N LEU A 56 -14.42 -2.62 0.40
CA LEU A 56 -14.59 -3.97 -0.16
C LEU A 56 -16.03 -4.32 -0.55
N THR A 57 -16.93 -3.36 -0.58
CA THR A 57 -18.30 -3.51 -1.08
C THR A 57 -18.65 -2.38 -2.04
N LEU A 58 -19.58 -2.61 -2.97
CA LEU A 58 -20.05 -1.59 -3.90
C LEU A 58 -20.47 -0.31 -3.16
N GLU A 59 -21.22 -0.45 -2.07
CA GLU A 59 -21.71 0.70 -1.31
C GLU A 59 -20.56 1.55 -0.75
N LYS A 60 -19.54 0.92 -0.17
CA LYS A 60 -18.35 1.59 0.36
C LYS A 60 -17.53 2.21 -0.77
N TYR A 61 -17.31 1.47 -1.87
CA TYR A 61 -16.54 1.98 -3.00
C TYR A 61 -17.19 3.20 -3.66
N VAL A 62 -18.51 3.22 -3.81
CA VAL A 62 -19.22 4.38 -4.38
C VAL A 62 -19.07 5.63 -3.50
N LYS A 63 -18.91 5.47 -2.20
CA LYS A 63 -18.70 6.57 -1.24
C LYS A 63 -17.22 6.92 -1.04
N ALA A 64 -16.28 6.06 -1.46
CA ALA A 64 -14.86 6.26 -1.25
C ALA A 64 -14.32 7.53 -1.92
N THR A 65 -13.38 8.19 -1.26
CA THR A 65 -12.71 9.37 -1.81
C THR A 65 -11.66 8.95 -2.84
N ARG A 66 -11.49 9.75 -3.90
CA ARG A 66 -10.57 9.44 -5.00
C ARG A 66 -9.55 10.56 -5.23
N ASN A 67 -8.99 11.09 -4.14
CA ASN A 67 -7.98 12.14 -4.22
C ASN A 67 -6.74 11.63 -4.97
N GLY A 68 -6.18 12.46 -5.84
CA GLY A 68 -4.95 12.14 -6.58
C GLY A 68 -5.10 11.14 -7.74
N ARG A 69 -6.32 10.65 -8.07
CA ARG A 69 -6.51 9.66 -9.15
C ARG A 69 -6.58 10.24 -10.57
N GLY A 70 -6.61 11.55 -10.73
CA GLY A 70 -6.66 12.21 -12.06
C GLY A 70 -7.95 11.96 -12.86
N THR A 71 -8.38 10.70 -13.00
CA THR A 71 -9.58 10.30 -13.74
C THR A 71 -10.83 10.43 -12.90
N ARG A 72 -11.80 11.24 -13.34
CA ARG A 72 -13.07 11.41 -12.63
C ARG A 72 -14.04 10.26 -12.94
N LEU A 73 -14.56 9.61 -11.90
CA LEU A 73 -15.60 8.58 -12.01
C LEU A 73 -16.88 9.07 -11.35
N ASP A 74 -17.94 9.20 -12.13
CA ASP A 74 -19.30 9.37 -11.60
C ASP A 74 -19.82 8.05 -11.00
N ARG A 75 -20.99 8.12 -10.36
CA ARG A 75 -21.60 6.94 -9.72
C ARG A 75 -21.84 5.79 -10.70
N LYS A 76 -22.29 6.09 -11.92
CA LYS A 76 -22.57 5.06 -12.95
C LYS A 76 -21.29 4.33 -13.36
N LYS A 77 -20.22 5.08 -13.63
CA LYS A 77 -18.92 4.51 -13.96
C LYS A 77 -18.35 3.69 -12.80
N ARG A 78 -18.50 4.15 -11.55
CA ARG A 78 -18.06 3.37 -10.38
C ARG A 78 -18.80 2.03 -10.27
N MET A 79 -20.10 2.00 -10.57
CA MET A 79 -20.86 0.74 -10.60
C MET A 79 -20.37 -0.22 -11.70
N GLN A 80 -19.95 0.32 -12.85
CA GLN A 80 -19.36 -0.50 -13.93
C GLN A 80 -17.96 -1.01 -13.51
N VAL A 81 -17.11 -0.15 -12.99
CA VAL A 81 -15.78 -0.53 -12.47
C VAL A 81 -15.90 -1.60 -11.38
N TRP A 82 -16.92 -1.51 -10.53
CA TRP A 82 -17.14 -2.50 -9.47
C TRP A 82 -17.37 -3.92 -10.00
N LYS A 83 -17.96 -4.10 -11.17
CA LYS A 83 -18.11 -5.41 -11.80
C LYS A 83 -16.76 -6.10 -12.07
N VAL A 84 -15.75 -5.30 -12.44
CA VAL A 84 -14.38 -5.82 -12.60
C VAL A 84 -13.84 -6.30 -11.25
N PHE A 85 -14.06 -5.53 -10.20
CA PHE A 85 -13.60 -5.89 -8.85
C PHE A 85 -14.30 -7.14 -8.29
N GLU A 86 -15.60 -7.30 -8.54
CA GLU A 86 -16.32 -8.52 -8.17
C GLU A 86 -15.73 -9.75 -8.90
N ASN A 87 -15.49 -9.65 -10.20
CA ASN A 87 -14.85 -10.72 -10.96
C ASN A 87 -13.45 -11.01 -10.45
N TYR A 88 -12.65 -9.99 -10.18
CA TYR A 88 -11.29 -10.15 -9.65
C TYR A 88 -11.29 -10.85 -8.28
N GLN A 89 -12.17 -10.44 -7.37
CA GLN A 89 -12.32 -11.09 -6.07
C GLN A 89 -12.72 -12.57 -6.20
N ASN A 90 -13.66 -12.88 -7.11
CA ASN A 90 -14.08 -14.26 -7.38
C ASN A 90 -12.94 -15.10 -7.94
N LEU A 91 -12.20 -14.58 -8.91
CA LEU A 91 -11.04 -15.26 -9.50
C LEU A 91 -9.94 -15.52 -8.46
N MET A 92 -9.63 -14.54 -7.61
CA MET A 92 -8.68 -14.73 -6.51
C MET A 92 -9.15 -15.82 -5.53
N LYS A 93 -10.45 -15.84 -5.22
CA LYS A 93 -11.03 -16.84 -4.31
C LYS A 93 -11.01 -18.24 -4.91
N GLU A 94 -11.44 -18.39 -6.15
CA GLU A 94 -11.47 -19.67 -6.89
C GLU A 94 -10.07 -20.30 -7.00
N ASN A 95 -9.05 -19.46 -7.26
CA ASN A 95 -7.67 -19.91 -7.38
C ASN A 95 -6.94 -20.01 -6.03
N GLN A 96 -7.57 -19.63 -4.92
CA GLN A 96 -6.95 -19.55 -3.58
C GLN A 96 -5.69 -18.68 -3.55
N ILE A 97 -5.68 -17.61 -4.36
CA ILE A 97 -4.58 -16.67 -4.52
C ILE A 97 -5.01 -15.30 -4.00
N ARG A 98 -4.05 -14.52 -3.52
CA ARG A 98 -4.21 -13.09 -3.22
C ARG A 98 -3.06 -12.30 -3.83
N ASP A 99 -3.35 -11.10 -4.32
CA ASP A 99 -2.30 -10.11 -4.54
C ASP A 99 -1.71 -9.66 -3.20
N ILE A 100 -0.52 -9.07 -3.26
CA ILE A 100 0.25 -8.70 -2.06
C ILE A 100 -0.48 -7.69 -1.17
N ASN A 101 -1.19 -6.71 -1.74
CA ASN A 101 -1.91 -5.69 -0.98
C ASN A 101 -3.14 -6.27 -0.28
N THR A 102 -3.90 -7.11 -0.97
CA THR A 102 -5.02 -7.85 -0.39
C THR A 102 -4.54 -8.78 0.72
N ALA A 103 -3.43 -9.49 0.52
CA ALA A 103 -2.84 -10.36 1.53
C ALA A 103 -2.40 -9.59 2.78
N MET A 104 -1.76 -8.44 2.63
CA MET A 104 -1.39 -7.57 3.76
C MET A 104 -2.63 -7.08 4.52
N TYR A 105 -3.67 -6.67 3.81
CA TYR A 105 -4.92 -6.24 4.41
C TYR A 105 -5.59 -7.37 5.21
N GLU A 106 -5.80 -8.53 4.60
CA GLU A 106 -6.41 -9.70 5.26
C GLU A 106 -5.60 -10.14 6.48
N SER A 107 -4.27 -10.15 6.40
CA SER A 107 -3.38 -10.48 7.50
C SER A 107 -3.46 -9.48 8.65
N THR A 108 -3.56 -8.19 8.34
CA THR A 108 -3.77 -7.15 9.35
C THR A 108 -5.06 -7.41 10.13
N LYS A 109 -6.15 -7.73 9.42
CA LYS A 109 -7.45 -8.06 10.06
C LYS A 109 -7.37 -9.33 10.91
N LEU A 110 -6.68 -10.36 10.45
CA LEU A 110 -6.47 -11.59 11.22
C LEU A 110 -5.70 -11.33 12.52
N LEU A 111 -4.63 -10.53 12.46
CA LEU A 111 -3.87 -10.15 13.66
C LEU A 111 -4.71 -9.35 14.66
N GLN A 112 -5.47 -8.39 14.17
CA GLN A 112 -6.35 -7.56 15.01
C GLN A 112 -7.48 -8.35 15.66
N SER A 113 -8.08 -9.31 14.94
CA SER A 113 -9.19 -10.11 15.44
C SER A 113 -8.77 -11.24 16.40
N ALA A 114 -7.56 -11.76 16.24
CA ALA A 114 -7.09 -12.93 16.98
C ALA A 114 -6.64 -12.62 18.42
N GLY A 115 -6.59 -11.35 18.84
CA GLY A 115 -6.07 -10.95 20.15
C GLY A 115 -4.65 -11.48 20.43
N ARG A 116 -3.88 -11.76 19.37
CA ARG A 116 -2.54 -12.34 19.48
C ARG A 116 -1.58 -11.32 20.05
N LYS A 117 -0.77 -11.75 21.01
CA LYS A 117 0.33 -10.91 21.51
C LYS A 117 1.34 -10.66 20.37
N PRO A 118 1.90 -9.45 20.28
CA PRO A 118 2.95 -9.15 19.32
C PRO A 118 4.12 -10.12 19.51
N ARG A 119 4.71 -10.58 18.41
CA ARG A 119 5.86 -11.49 18.44
C ARG A 119 7.18 -10.76 18.47
N TYR A 120 7.17 -9.46 18.17
CA TYR A 120 8.36 -8.66 18.01
C TYR A 120 8.37 -7.54 19.05
N ALA A 121 9.48 -7.42 19.76
CA ALA A 121 9.70 -6.30 20.68
C ALA A 121 10.03 -5.01 19.93
N SER A 122 10.64 -5.14 18.74
CA SER A 122 10.95 -4.01 17.86
C SER A 122 10.96 -4.47 16.41
N ILE A 123 10.54 -3.59 15.51
CA ILE A 123 10.57 -3.80 14.05
C ILE A 123 11.40 -2.67 13.44
N ILE A 124 12.41 -3.03 12.68
CA ILE A 124 13.28 -2.10 11.96
C ILE A 124 12.91 -2.16 10.48
N ILE A 125 12.65 -1.00 9.90
CA ILE A 125 12.26 -0.84 8.50
C ILE A 125 13.36 -0.03 7.81
N ASP A 126 13.94 -0.62 6.78
CA ASP A 126 14.83 0.08 5.85
C ASP A 126 14.07 0.40 4.55
N GLU A 127 14.47 1.46 3.85
CA GLU A 127 13.81 1.98 2.65
C GLU A 127 12.30 2.22 2.85
N GLY A 128 11.94 2.81 3.98
CA GLY A 128 10.54 3.02 4.38
C GLY A 128 9.71 3.80 3.35
N GLN A 129 10.33 4.63 2.49
CA GLN A 129 9.64 5.37 1.43
C GLN A 129 8.98 4.46 0.37
N ASP A 130 9.40 3.19 0.27
CA ASP A 130 8.86 2.23 -0.71
C ASP A 130 7.67 1.43 -0.19
N PHE A 131 7.33 1.61 1.10
CA PHE A 131 6.24 0.87 1.72
C PHE A 131 4.87 1.52 1.45
N SER A 132 3.86 0.68 1.21
CA SER A 132 2.47 1.12 1.09
C SER A 132 1.78 1.29 2.45
N ASP A 133 0.64 2.00 2.48
CA ASP A 133 -0.22 2.11 3.67
C ASP A 133 -0.55 0.75 4.28
N ASN A 134 -0.84 -0.24 3.44
CA ASN A 134 -1.19 -1.60 3.90
C ASN A 134 0.01 -2.31 4.53
N ALA A 135 1.22 -2.08 4.01
CA ALA A 135 2.43 -2.60 4.61
C ALA A 135 2.66 -1.99 6.00
N TYR A 136 2.51 -0.67 6.16
CA TYR A 136 2.63 -0.01 7.45
C TYR A 136 1.56 -0.43 8.46
N ARG A 137 0.31 -0.61 8.02
CA ARG A 137 -0.76 -1.16 8.89
C ARG A 137 -0.47 -2.58 9.35
N LEU A 138 0.06 -3.43 8.45
CA LEU A 138 0.49 -4.78 8.81
C LEU A 138 1.64 -4.74 9.82
N ILE A 139 2.64 -3.89 9.61
CA ILE A 139 3.76 -3.69 10.54
C ILE A 139 3.25 -3.23 11.91
N ARG A 140 2.32 -2.26 11.95
CA ARG A 140 1.72 -1.83 13.22
C ARG A 140 0.98 -2.97 13.92
N ALA A 141 0.23 -3.78 13.18
CA ALA A 141 -0.47 -4.93 13.75
C ALA A 141 0.50 -6.01 14.27
N LEU A 142 1.66 -6.19 13.63
CA LEU A 142 2.72 -7.11 14.07
C LEU A 142 3.46 -6.60 15.33
N ALA A 143 3.69 -5.29 15.43
CA ALA A 143 4.31 -4.68 16.60
C ALA A 143 3.33 -4.59 17.81
N GLY A 144 2.01 -4.66 17.57
CA GLY A 144 0.99 -4.60 18.63
C GLY A 144 0.69 -3.17 19.09
N GLU A 145 0.47 -2.97 20.39
CA GLU A 145 0.24 -1.65 20.97
C GLU A 145 1.52 -0.79 20.94
N GLU A 146 1.36 0.52 20.80
CA GLU A 146 2.49 1.44 20.76
C GLU A 146 3.27 1.41 22.09
N HIS A 147 4.58 1.23 21.99
CA HIS A 147 5.50 1.32 23.13
C HIS A 147 6.86 1.90 22.69
N PRO A 148 7.71 2.33 23.61
CA PRO A 148 9.04 2.87 23.28
C PRO A 148 9.87 1.87 22.47
N ASN A 149 10.45 2.34 21.34
CA ASN A 149 11.32 1.55 20.44
C ASN A 149 10.62 0.37 19.75
N ASP A 150 9.32 0.41 19.58
CA ASP A 150 8.56 -0.64 18.91
C ASP A 150 8.78 -0.66 17.38
N ILE A 151 8.87 0.51 16.74
CA ILE A 151 9.11 0.63 15.30
C ILE A 151 10.19 1.67 15.07
N PHE A 152 11.19 1.31 14.26
CA PHE A 152 12.25 2.20 13.78
C PHE A 152 12.25 2.22 12.27
N ILE A 153 12.11 3.40 11.65
CA ILE A 153 11.99 3.56 10.21
C ILE A 153 13.17 4.38 9.70
N VAL A 154 13.83 3.86 8.67
CA VAL A 154 14.85 4.57 7.89
C VAL A 154 14.34 4.68 6.46
N GLY A 155 14.54 5.83 5.83
CA GLY A 155 14.13 6.06 4.46
C GLY A 155 14.66 7.39 3.93
N ASP A 156 14.58 7.55 2.62
CA ASP A 156 14.99 8.78 1.92
C ASP A 156 13.82 9.28 1.05
N SER A 157 13.23 10.39 1.45
CA SER A 157 12.11 11.01 0.73
C SER A 157 12.48 11.41 -0.70
N HIS A 158 13.77 11.66 -1.00
CA HIS A 158 14.25 12.02 -2.34
C HIS A 158 14.32 10.82 -3.30
N GLN A 159 14.36 9.58 -2.78
CA GLN A 159 14.40 8.36 -3.59
C GLN A 159 13.02 7.78 -3.90
N ARG A 160 11.96 8.48 -3.54
CA ARG A 160 10.58 8.03 -3.80
C ARG A 160 10.26 8.03 -5.29
N ILE A 161 9.92 6.87 -5.82
CA ILE A 161 9.46 6.68 -7.19
C ILE A 161 7.92 6.65 -7.29
N TYR A 162 7.23 6.45 -6.18
CA TYR A 162 5.77 6.36 -6.13
C TYR A 162 5.14 7.67 -5.64
N ARG A 163 4.10 8.14 -6.35
CA ARG A 163 3.43 9.42 -6.08
C ARG A 163 2.51 9.44 -4.85
N ASN A 164 2.21 8.31 -4.24
CA ASN A 164 1.34 8.24 -3.07
C ASN A 164 2.19 8.07 -1.81
N TYR A 165 2.00 8.99 -0.90
CA TYR A 165 2.68 9.01 0.40
C TYR A 165 1.79 8.32 1.43
N PRO A 166 2.25 7.25 2.09
CA PRO A 166 1.57 6.75 3.27
C PRO A 166 1.64 7.81 4.37
N THR A 167 0.50 8.19 4.89
CA THR A 167 0.46 8.99 6.12
C THR A 167 0.65 8.03 7.29
N LEU A 168 1.81 8.03 7.92
CA LEU A 168 2.16 7.10 9.00
C LEU A 168 1.15 7.18 10.16
N SER A 169 0.67 8.36 10.51
CA SER A 169 -0.36 8.55 11.53
C SER A 169 -1.67 7.81 11.20
N LYS A 170 -2.10 7.80 9.92
CA LYS A 170 -3.27 7.04 9.47
C LYS A 170 -3.04 5.52 9.49
N CYS A 171 -1.79 5.10 9.51
CA CYS A 171 -1.40 3.70 9.67
C CYS A 171 -1.23 3.29 11.14
N GLY A 172 -1.47 4.20 12.09
CA GLY A 172 -1.31 3.96 13.52
C GLY A 172 0.14 4.05 14.01
N ILE A 173 1.01 4.73 13.25
CA ILE A 173 2.42 4.94 13.60
C ILE A 173 2.64 6.43 13.85
N ASN A 174 2.90 6.79 15.09
CA ASN A 174 3.13 8.17 15.47
C ASN A 174 4.64 8.48 15.44
N VAL A 175 5.06 9.34 14.52
CA VAL A 175 6.45 9.78 14.36
C VAL A 175 6.68 11.24 14.79
N ARG A 176 5.61 11.97 15.15
CA ARG A 176 5.70 13.39 15.49
C ARG A 176 6.69 13.64 16.62
N GLY A 177 7.69 14.48 16.36
CA GLY A 177 8.76 14.81 17.31
C GLY A 177 9.77 13.68 17.55
N ARG A 178 9.74 12.61 16.73
CA ARG A 178 10.62 11.45 16.84
C ARG A 178 11.49 11.24 15.59
N SER A 179 11.42 12.15 14.61
CA SER A 179 12.22 12.05 13.40
C SER A 179 13.52 12.84 13.49
N SER A 180 14.52 12.39 12.76
CA SER A 180 15.83 13.05 12.65
C SER A 180 16.35 12.92 11.23
N ILE A 181 16.85 14.02 10.67
CA ILE A 181 17.47 14.02 9.34
C ILE A 181 18.98 13.82 9.47
N LEU A 182 19.50 12.80 8.79
CA LEU A 182 20.94 12.57 8.68
C LEU A 182 21.53 13.54 7.66
N LYS A 183 22.33 14.52 8.13
CA LYS A 183 22.85 15.61 7.31
C LYS A 183 24.18 15.31 6.63
N ILE A 184 24.91 14.30 7.10
CA ILE A 184 26.25 13.98 6.62
C ILE A 184 26.17 12.77 5.69
N ASN A 185 26.59 12.95 4.44
CA ASN A 185 26.69 11.89 3.46
C ASN A 185 28.14 11.35 3.44
N TYR A 186 28.31 10.08 3.80
CA TYR A 186 29.59 9.39 3.76
C TYR A 186 29.77 8.50 2.53
N ARG A 187 28.72 8.33 1.72
CA ARG A 187 28.69 7.34 0.64
C ARG A 187 29.17 7.89 -0.70
N THR A 188 28.91 9.16 -0.97
CA THR A 188 29.24 9.81 -2.25
C THR A 188 30.05 11.08 -2.03
N THR A 189 30.78 11.52 -3.08
CA THR A 189 31.47 12.80 -3.02
C THR A 189 30.50 13.96 -3.09
N GLU A 190 30.94 15.15 -2.68
CA GLU A 190 30.13 16.37 -2.70
C GLU A 190 29.74 16.76 -4.13
N GLU A 191 30.59 16.51 -5.12
CA GLU A 191 30.31 16.77 -6.54
C GLU A 191 29.16 15.89 -7.03
N ILE A 192 29.19 14.58 -6.74
CA ILE A 192 28.12 13.65 -7.11
C ILE A 192 26.82 14.06 -6.45
N ARG A 193 26.87 14.41 -5.15
CA ARG A 193 25.71 14.89 -4.42
C ARG A 193 25.10 16.14 -5.05
N LYS A 194 25.92 17.17 -5.34
CA LYS A 194 25.47 18.40 -5.97
C LYS A 194 24.84 18.15 -7.34
N HIS A 195 25.42 17.27 -8.13
CA HIS A 195 24.90 16.92 -9.45
C HIS A 195 23.54 16.24 -9.36
N ALA A 196 23.40 15.26 -8.43
CA ALA A 196 22.14 14.58 -8.20
C ALA A 196 21.04 15.55 -7.72
N PHE A 197 21.35 16.42 -6.75
CA PHE A 197 20.38 17.42 -6.26
C PHE A 197 19.99 18.46 -7.32
N ALA A 198 20.89 18.80 -8.26
CA ALA A 198 20.57 19.71 -9.35
C ALA A 198 19.45 19.14 -10.26
N LEU A 199 19.32 17.83 -10.40
CA LEU A 199 18.25 17.18 -11.15
C LEU A 199 16.89 17.27 -10.44
N LEU A 200 16.90 17.47 -9.13
CA LEU A 200 15.71 17.55 -8.30
C LEU A 200 15.20 18.99 -8.10
N ASN A 201 15.89 19.98 -8.68
CA ASN A 201 15.49 21.39 -8.58
C ASN A 201 14.08 21.60 -9.15
N GLY A 202 13.18 22.15 -8.32
CA GLY A 202 11.77 22.41 -8.68
C GLY A 202 10.81 21.27 -8.36
N ILE A 203 11.27 20.18 -7.74
CA ILE A 203 10.43 19.11 -7.23
C ILE A 203 10.22 19.35 -5.73
N SER A 204 8.98 19.46 -5.31
CA SER A 204 8.65 19.49 -3.88
C SER A 204 8.67 18.06 -3.31
N PHE A 205 9.34 17.88 -2.21
CA PHE A 205 9.36 16.63 -1.45
C PHE A 205 8.56 16.83 -0.17
N ASP A 206 7.74 15.84 0.13
CA ASP A 206 6.94 15.80 1.35
C ASP A 206 7.69 14.90 2.35
N ASP A 207 8.05 15.43 3.48
CA ASP A 207 8.66 14.64 4.54
C ASP A 207 7.59 13.76 5.20
N LEU A 208 7.96 12.55 5.63
CA LEU A 208 7.03 11.58 6.26
C LEU A 208 6.32 12.13 7.52
N ASP A 209 6.74 13.29 7.99
CA ASP A 209 6.32 13.95 9.23
C ASP A 209 5.32 15.10 9.03
N GLU A 210 5.05 15.54 7.79
CA GLU A 210 4.11 16.63 7.53
C GLU A 210 2.67 16.11 7.53
N ASP A 211 1.99 16.32 8.65
CA ASP A 211 0.53 16.38 8.82
C ASP A 211 0.11 17.80 9.21
#